data_a614cd3053e6fe0908c26af55fe0967c
#
_entry.id   a614cd3053e6fe0908c26af55fe0967c
#
_cell.length_a   1.000
_cell.length_b   1.000
_cell.length_c   1.000
_cell.angle_alpha   90.00
_cell.angle_beta   90.00
_cell.angle_gamma   90.00
#
_symmetry.space_group_name_H-M   'P 1'
#
loop_
_entity.id
_entity.type
_entity.pdbx_description
1 polymer ?
#
loop_
_entity_poly.entity_id
_entity_poly.type
_entity_poly.pdbx_seq_one_letter_code
_entity_poly.pdbx_strand_id
1 'polypeptide(L)'
;MNSVQVRIADWQQDNAELRRIREAVFIAEQAVPPEQEWDADDAEAVHFLALEGGYPIGTARLLADGQIGRVAVLRDWRGMNVGDALMHAVIAEAERRG
;
A
#
# COMPACT_ATOMS: atom_id res chain seq x y z
N MET A 1 7.44 16.94 -13.03
CA MET A 1 8.21 15.70 -12.97
C MET A 1 7.71 14.84 -11.83
N ASN A 2 7.53 13.59 -12.09
CA ASN A 2 7.03 12.66 -11.07
C ASN A 2 8.17 12.25 -10.13
N SER A 3 8.03 12.56 -8.86
CA SER A 3 9.03 12.22 -7.84
C SER A 3 8.51 11.16 -6.87
N VAL A 4 7.57 10.33 -7.32
CA VAL A 4 7.02 9.27 -6.49
C VAL A 4 8.07 8.19 -6.28
N GLN A 5 8.29 7.82 -5.03
CA GLN A 5 9.17 6.74 -4.63
C GLN A 5 8.36 5.69 -3.89
N VAL A 6 8.71 4.42 -4.09
CA VAL A 6 8.06 3.32 -3.39
C VAL A 6 9.12 2.60 -2.57
N ARG A 7 8.81 2.35 -1.29
CA ARG A 7 9.69 1.57 -0.43
C ARG A 7 8.90 0.52 0.32
N ILE A 8 9.60 -0.49 0.80
CA ILE A 8 9.00 -1.45 1.73
C ILE A 8 8.79 -0.73 3.07
N ALA A 9 7.62 -0.92 3.64
CA ALA A 9 7.23 -0.30 4.90
C ALA A 9 7.32 -1.32 6.02
N ASP A 10 7.59 -0.83 7.22
CA ASP A 10 7.55 -1.66 8.43
C ASP A 10 6.16 -1.57 9.03
N TRP A 11 5.50 -2.73 9.24
CA TRP A 11 4.12 -2.75 9.71
C TRP A 11 3.95 -2.03 11.05
N GLN A 12 4.96 -2.10 11.93
CA GLN A 12 4.87 -1.44 13.24
C GLN A 12 5.23 0.04 13.18
N GLN A 13 6.36 0.37 12.53
CA GLN A 13 6.84 1.74 12.51
C GLN A 13 6.01 2.63 11.59
N ASP A 14 5.57 2.10 10.46
CA ASP A 14 4.80 2.84 9.47
C ASP A 14 3.29 2.61 9.62
N ASN A 15 2.87 1.96 10.69
CA ASN A 15 1.47 1.52 10.85
C ASN A 15 0.48 2.67 10.73
N ALA A 16 0.77 3.80 11.37
CA ALA A 16 -0.14 4.95 11.34
C ALA A 16 -0.40 5.42 9.91
N GLU A 17 0.64 5.51 9.09
CA GLU A 17 0.52 5.97 7.72
C GLU A 17 -0.18 4.93 6.84
N LEU A 18 0.16 3.66 7.01
CA LEU A 18 -0.49 2.58 6.28
C LEU A 18 -1.98 2.54 6.58
N ARG A 19 -2.34 2.66 7.86
CA ARG A 19 -3.75 2.65 8.27
C ARG A 19 -4.48 3.88 7.76
N ARG A 20 -3.86 5.04 7.81
CA ARG A 20 -4.47 6.29 7.34
C ARG A 20 -4.88 6.19 5.87
N ILE A 21 -3.99 5.67 5.03
CA ILE A 21 -4.27 5.53 3.60
C ILE A 21 -5.36 4.48 3.38
N ARG A 22 -5.26 3.33 4.03
CA ARG A 22 -6.25 2.26 3.86
C ARG A 22 -7.62 2.68 4.37
N GLU A 23 -7.68 3.42 5.48
CA GLU A 23 -8.94 3.93 5.98
C GLU A 23 -9.57 4.91 4.99
N ALA A 24 -8.78 5.81 4.44
CA ALA A 24 -9.30 6.80 3.49
C ALA A 24 -9.89 6.12 2.25
N VAL A 25 -9.22 5.09 1.73
CA VAL A 25 -9.64 4.45 0.48
C VAL A 25 -10.69 3.38 0.72
N PHE A 26 -10.42 2.42 1.60
CA PHE A 26 -11.29 1.26 1.70
C PHE A 26 -12.50 1.50 2.60
N ILE A 27 -12.31 2.23 3.69
CA ILE A 27 -13.39 2.45 4.64
C ILE A 27 -14.22 3.67 4.24
N ALA A 28 -13.57 4.81 4.03
CA ALA A 28 -14.28 6.04 3.75
C ALA A 28 -14.88 6.08 2.34
N GLU A 29 -14.10 5.66 1.31
CA GLU A 29 -14.59 5.70 -0.07
C GLU A 29 -15.39 4.47 -0.47
N GLN A 30 -14.92 3.27 -0.10
CA GLN A 30 -15.51 2.02 -0.56
C GLN A 30 -16.44 1.38 0.45
N ALA A 31 -16.60 1.99 1.62
CA ALA A 31 -17.52 1.55 2.66
C ALA A 31 -17.25 0.13 3.15
N VAL A 32 -16.00 -0.33 3.09
CA VAL A 32 -15.61 -1.61 3.67
C VAL A 32 -15.73 -1.49 5.18
N PRO A 33 -16.43 -2.43 5.86
CA PRO A 33 -16.52 -2.39 7.32
C PRO A 33 -15.12 -2.43 7.95
N PRO A 34 -14.83 -1.59 8.96
CA PRO A 34 -13.50 -1.56 9.58
C PRO A 34 -13.01 -2.93 10.04
N GLU A 35 -13.88 -3.75 10.58
CA GLU A 35 -13.52 -5.08 11.07
C GLU A 35 -13.11 -6.04 9.94
N GLN A 36 -13.44 -5.72 8.67
CA GLN A 36 -13.05 -6.54 7.53
C GLN A 36 -11.78 -6.03 6.86
N GLU A 37 -11.42 -4.77 7.09
CA GLU A 37 -10.24 -4.18 6.46
C GLU A 37 -8.95 -4.71 7.06
N TRP A 38 -8.93 -4.87 8.39
CA TRP A 38 -7.74 -5.32 9.12
C TRP A 38 -7.85 -6.82 9.36
N ASP A 39 -6.79 -7.57 9.02
CA ASP A 39 -6.80 -9.01 9.20
C ASP A 39 -5.47 -9.49 9.77
N ALA A 40 -5.43 -10.78 10.13
CA ALA A 40 -4.25 -11.36 10.76
C ALA A 40 -3.05 -11.43 9.81
N ASP A 41 -3.28 -11.40 8.50
CA ASP A 41 -2.19 -11.46 7.52
C ASP A 41 -1.38 -10.17 7.49
N ASP A 42 -1.94 -9.06 7.98
CA ASP A 42 -1.24 -7.77 7.93
C ASP A 42 0.09 -7.79 8.66
N ALA A 43 0.19 -8.48 9.79
CA ALA A 43 1.43 -8.51 10.57
C ALA A 43 2.55 -9.26 9.85
N GLU A 44 2.21 -10.20 8.98
CA GLU A 44 3.19 -11.04 8.29
C GLU A 44 3.38 -10.65 6.83
N ALA A 45 2.55 -9.77 6.31
CA ALA A 45 2.64 -9.33 4.92
C ALA A 45 3.79 -8.35 4.72
N VAL A 46 4.23 -8.24 3.47
CA VAL A 46 5.14 -7.18 3.07
C VAL A 46 4.30 -5.99 2.66
N HIS A 47 4.49 -4.87 3.30
CA HIS A 47 3.76 -3.65 3.01
C HIS A 47 4.64 -2.67 2.24
N PHE A 48 4.02 -1.90 1.35
CA PHE A 48 4.71 -0.91 0.53
C PHE A 48 4.08 0.45 0.75
N LEU A 49 4.90 1.48 0.74
CA LEU A 49 4.42 2.87 0.77
C LEU A 49 4.93 3.60 -0.46
N ALA A 50 4.03 4.29 -1.13
CA ALA A 50 4.38 5.24 -2.16
C ALA A 50 4.42 6.62 -1.53
N LEU A 51 5.49 7.36 -1.80
CA LEU A 51 5.72 8.67 -1.19
C LEU A 51 6.03 9.70 -2.27
N GLU A 52 5.48 10.89 -2.10
CA GLU A 52 5.82 12.05 -2.93
C GLU A 52 6.44 13.08 -2.01
N GLY A 53 7.73 13.37 -2.22
CA GLY A 53 8.46 14.30 -1.34
C GLY A 53 8.44 13.88 0.12
N GLY A 54 8.41 12.57 0.39
CA GLY A 54 8.33 12.04 1.74
C GLY A 54 6.92 11.94 2.31
N TYR A 55 5.90 12.38 1.57
CA TYR A 55 4.52 12.33 2.03
C TYR A 55 3.85 11.05 1.53
N PRO A 56 3.33 10.19 2.43
CA PRO A 56 2.72 8.93 2.02
C PRO A 56 1.39 9.14 1.29
N ILE A 57 1.28 8.59 0.08
CA ILE A 57 0.13 8.79 -0.80
C ILE A 57 -0.50 7.49 -1.30
N GLY A 58 0.16 6.35 -1.09
CA GLY A 58 -0.37 5.07 -1.54
C GLY A 58 0.26 3.91 -0.81
N THR A 59 -0.37 2.75 -0.91
CA THR A 59 0.11 1.54 -0.26
C THR A 59 -0.29 0.30 -1.05
N ALA A 60 0.39 -0.81 -0.77
CA ALA A 60 0.06 -2.12 -1.32
C ALA A 60 0.54 -3.18 -0.34
N ARG A 61 0.01 -4.40 -0.47
CA ARG A 61 0.35 -5.51 0.41
C ARG A 61 0.68 -6.75 -0.41
N LEU A 62 1.77 -7.44 -0.07
CA LEU A 62 2.16 -8.72 -0.66
C LEU A 62 2.11 -9.79 0.42
N LEU A 63 1.26 -10.77 0.23
CA LEU A 63 1.12 -11.89 1.18
C LEU A 63 2.18 -12.96 0.91
N ALA A 64 2.39 -13.83 1.89
CA ALA A 64 3.41 -14.88 1.82
C ALA A 64 3.16 -15.85 0.65
N ASP A 65 1.89 -16.04 0.27
CA ASP A 65 1.53 -16.93 -0.84
C ASP A 65 1.61 -16.24 -2.22
N GLY A 66 2.08 -15.00 -2.26
CA GLY A 66 2.23 -14.27 -3.50
C GLY A 66 1.04 -13.41 -3.90
N GLN A 67 -0.03 -13.42 -3.11
CA GLN A 67 -1.19 -12.58 -3.42
C GLN A 67 -0.87 -11.11 -3.18
N ILE A 68 -1.27 -10.28 -4.14
CA ILE A 68 -1.10 -8.83 -4.06
C ILE A 68 -2.48 -8.24 -3.78
N GLY A 69 -2.57 -7.39 -2.77
CA GLY A 69 -3.84 -6.77 -2.44
C GLY A 69 -3.66 -5.48 -1.68
N ARG A 70 -4.80 -4.94 -1.24
CA ARG A 70 -4.85 -3.68 -0.51
C ARG A 70 -4.09 -2.56 -1.23
N VAL A 71 -4.14 -2.58 -2.58
CA VAL A 71 -3.54 -1.50 -3.38
C VAL A 71 -4.45 -0.29 -3.26
N ALA A 72 -3.93 0.79 -2.72
CA ALA A 72 -4.71 2.00 -2.47
C ALA A 72 -3.89 3.23 -2.78
N VAL A 73 -4.49 4.18 -3.49
CA VAL A 73 -3.89 5.48 -3.78
C VAL A 73 -4.88 6.54 -3.34
N LEU A 74 -4.40 7.53 -2.60
CA LEU A 74 -5.25 8.63 -2.16
C LEU A 74 -5.84 9.35 -3.38
N ARG A 75 -7.10 9.79 -3.24
CA ARG A 75 -7.88 10.31 -4.38
C ARG A 75 -7.13 11.39 -5.16
N ASP A 76 -6.53 12.33 -4.47
CA ASP A 76 -5.88 13.48 -5.11
C ASP A 76 -4.63 13.10 -5.90
N TRP A 77 -4.15 11.88 -5.73
CA TRP A 77 -2.92 11.40 -6.37
C TRP A 77 -3.18 10.36 -7.46
N ARG A 78 -4.44 10.08 -7.75
CA ARG A 78 -4.80 9.14 -8.83
C ARG A 78 -4.57 9.78 -10.17
N GLY A 79 -4.28 8.94 -11.18
CA GLY A 79 -3.98 9.43 -12.51
C GLY A 79 -2.54 9.90 -12.69
N MET A 80 -1.69 9.70 -11.68
CA MET A 80 -0.28 10.09 -11.71
C MET A 80 0.66 8.89 -11.69
N ASN A 81 0.16 7.73 -12.10
CA ASN A 81 0.90 6.47 -12.18
C ASN A 81 1.42 5.96 -10.83
N VAL A 82 0.82 6.37 -9.72
CA VAL A 82 1.21 5.91 -8.38
C VAL A 82 0.92 4.42 -8.23
N GLY A 83 -0.25 3.98 -8.70
CA GLY A 83 -0.61 2.56 -8.68
C GLY A 83 0.36 1.71 -9.47
N ASP A 84 0.77 2.19 -10.64
CA ASP A 84 1.76 1.48 -11.48
C ASP A 84 3.10 1.36 -10.77
N ALA A 85 3.54 2.44 -10.11
CA ALA A 85 4.80 2.42 -9.36
C ALA A 85 4.73 1.40 -8.22
N LEU A 86 3.60 1.36 -7.51
CA LEU A 86 3.39 0.37 -6.45
C LEU A 86 3.43 -1.05 -7.02
N MET A 87 2.73 -1.30 -8.12
CA MET A 87 2.68 -2.64 -8.71
C MET A 87 4.05 -3.09 -9.20
N HIS A 88 4.83 -2.20 -9.81
CA HIS A 88 6.18 -2.53 -10.23
C HIS A 88 7.03 -2.95 -9.04
N ALA A 89 6.95 -2.22 -7.94
CA ALA A 89 7.73 -2.53 -6.74
C ALA A 89 7.30 -3.85 -6.12
N VAL A 90 5.99 -4.10 -6.06
CA VAL A 90 5.46 -5.34 -5.47
C VAL A 90 5.85 -6.55 -6.32
N ILE A 91 5.71 -6.44 -7.64
CA ILE A 91 6.06 -7.54 -8.55
C ILE A 91 7.55 -7.83 -8.47
N ALA A 92 8.40 -6.79 -8.44
CA ALA A 92 9.84 -6.97 -8.33
C ALA A 92 10.19 -7.69 -7.03
N GLU A 93 9.54 -7.34 -5.93
CA GLU A 93 9.78 -8.00 -4.64
C GLU A 93 9.30 -9.45 -4.66
N ALA A 94 8.15 -9.71 -5.27
CA ALA A 94 7.62 -11.07 -5.38
C ALA A 94 8.57 -11.95 -6.19
N GLU A 95 9.11 -11.42 -7.29
CA GLU A 95 10.08 -12.16 -8.11
C GLU A 95 11.37 -12.41 -7.36
N ARG A 96 11.83 -11.43 -6.58
CA ARG A 96 13.05 -11.58 -5.78
C ARG A 96 12.90 -12.68 -4.74
N ARG A 97 11.73 -12.85 -4.20
CA ARG A 97 11.46 -13.87 -3.18
C ARG A 97 11.23 -15.27 -3.75
N GLY A 98 10.97 -15.33 -5.05
CA GLY A 98 10.68 -16.60 -5.70
C GLY A 98 9.23 -17.00 -5.48
#